data_00ca6004567fbb50f7fbf0eb8e7dfa5d
#
_entry.id   00ca6004567fbb50f7fbf0eb8e7dfa5d
#
_cell.length_a   1.000
_cell.length_b   1.000
_cell.length_c   1.000
_cell.angle_alpha   90.00
_cell.angle_beta   90.00
_cell.angle_gamma   90.00
#
_symmetry.space_group_name_H-M   'P 1'
#
loop_
_entity.id
_entity.type
_entity.pdbx_description
1 polymer ?
#
loop_
_entity_poly.entity_id
_entity_poly.type
_entity_poly.pdbx_seq_one_letter_code
_entity_poly.pdbx_strand_id
1 'polypeptide(L)'
;MKKRITVIRSFIIFMLLLLAAPVSAKAEDMQLYAQSAVLMDGDSGRILFGKNEQEVRAMASTTKIMTCILVLENTDPSDTAAASENAAMQPKVHLGVQKGETFYVKDLLYSLMLESHNDAAVILAEKTAGSVEAFAEKMNQKAEEIGCSDTHFVTPNGLDDEDAGGEHATTAVDLARILRYCIMQSPKRDEFLEITRTKTYEFSDVEQKKHYSCYNHNAFLDMMEGALTGKTGFTGKAGYCYVGTLESEGRTFVVALLGCGWPNNRSYKWTDTKKLMDYAKEHFYIREFEMNAQTPQVLVEDGIPASGKIKDPCLVKTAVQSRGGQTKEHKIRLLVSDEDEVKLVCHMKTKTAAPLEADTVMGNVTLFLNNEKIKENEIVTADGAERISLSWCAGQIIKKFFIS
;
A
#
# COMPACT_ATOMS: atom_id res chain seq x y z
N MET A 1 68.13 33.88 -14.70
CA MET A 1 67.43 32.59 -14.70
C MET A 1 66.44 32.64 -13.55
N LYS A 2 65.12 32.86 -13.84
CA LYS A 2 64.03 32.84 -12.84
C LYS A 2 63.24 31.56 -13.03
N LYS A 3 63.29 30.66 -12.05
CA LYS A 3 62.45 29.46 -12.01
C LYS A 3 61.02 29.87 -11.60
N ARG A 4 60.02 29.57 -12.47
CA ARG A 4 58.60 29.66 -12.16
C ARG A 4 58.20 28.40 -11.38
N ILE A 5 57.72 28.61 -10.16
CA ILE A 5 57.12 27.56 -9.34
C ILE A 5 55.63 27.56 -9.67
N THR A 6 55.18 26.47 -10.28
CA THR A 6 53.74 26.22 -10.54
C THR A 6 53.11 25.62 -9.27
N VAL A 7 52.27 26.41 -8.63
CA VAL A 7 51.48 25.92 -7.46
C VAL A 7 50.23 25.21 -7.98
N ILE A 8 50.25 23.89 -7.87
CA ILE A 8 49.05 23.06 -8.10
C ILE A 8 48.20 23.17 -6.82
N ARG A 9 47.07 23.88 -6.92
CA ARG A 9 46.07 23.88 -5.86
C ARG A 9 45.18 22.63 -6.03
N SER A 10 45.49 21.57 -5.28
CA SER A 10 44.59 20.44 -5.09
C SER A 10 43.44 20.87 -4.17
N PHE A 11 42.25 20.94 -4.75
CA PHE A 11 41.00 21.09 -3.98
C PHE A 11 40.67 19.70 -3.41
N ILE A 12 41.02 19.45 -2.16
CA ILE A 12 40.51 18.30 -1.41
C ILE A 12 39.11 18.69 -0.91
N ILE A 13 38.09 18.16 -1.58
CA ILE A 13 36.72 18.20 -1.07
C ILE A 13 36.64 17.15 0.03
N PHE A 14 36.62 17.61 1.26
CA PHE A 14 36.34 16.77 2.44
C PHE A 14 34.86 16.46 2.42
N MET A 15 34.50 15.28 1.89
CA MET A 15 33.12 14.76 1.90
C MET A 15 32.81 14.29 3.34
N LEU A 16 32.22 15.16 4.14
CA LEU A 16 31.61 14.77 5.42
C LEU A 16 30.43 13.84 5.09
N LEU A 17 30.64 12.53 5.20
CA LEU A 17 29.57 11.56 5.32
C LEU A 17 28.92 11.79 6.70
N LEU A 18 27.93 12.67 6.76
CA LEU A 18 26.92 12.64 7.81
C LEU A 18 26.14 11.34 7.58
N LEU A 19 26.44 10.34 8.38
CA LEU A 19 25.54 9.23 8.65
C LEU A 19 24.27 9.88 9.26
N ALA A 20 23.35 10.28 8.42
CA ALA A 20 21.98 10.56 8.85
C ALA A 20 21.41 9.21 9.30
N ALA A 21 21.48 8.96 10.61
CA ALA A 21 20.59 7.98 11.22
C ALA A 21 19.17 8.32 10.73
N PRO A 22 18.34 7.34 10.35
CA PRO A 22 16.95 7.63 10.05
C PRO A 22 16.40 8.35 11.28
N VAL A 23 15.96 9.60 11.10
CA VAL A 23 15.16 10.29 12.08
C VAL A 23 13.84 9.53 12.09
N SER A 24 13.79 8.49 12.93
CA SER A 24 12.53 7.90 13.32
C SER A 24 11.75 9.05 13.93
N ALA A 25 10.71 9.51 13.25
CA ALA A 25 9.75 10.46 13.80
C ALA A 25 9.45 9.94 15.21
N LYS A 26 9.74 10.76 16.23
CA LYS A 26 9.37 10.47 17.60
C LYS A 26 7.85 10.57 17.62
N ALA A 27 7.19 9.45 17.25
CA ALA A 27 5.79 9.31 17.60
C ALA A 27 5.71 9.62 19.10
N GLU A 28 4.91 10.61 19.44
CA GLU A 28 4.57 10.92 20.83
C GLU A 28 4.36 9.57 21.55
N ASP A 29 4.86 9.39 22.77
CA ASP A 29 4.87 8.10 23.48
C ASP A 29 3.43 7.64 23.74
N MET A 30 2.78 7.20 22.64
CA MET A 30 1.37 6.81 22.66
C MET A 30 1.23 5.48 23.41
N GLN A 31 0.79 5.58 24.66
CA GLN A 31 0.54 4.42 25.50
C GLN A 31 -0.62 3.60 24.94
N LEU A 32 -0.32 2.43 24.35
CA LEU A 32 -1.28 1.46 23.85
C LEU A 32 -1.25 0.18 24.67
N TYR A 33 -2.43 -0.42 24.87
CA TYR A 33 -2.58 -1.72 25.51
C TYR A 33 -2.11 -2.88 24.62
N ALA A 34 -2.23 -2.73 23.31
CA ALA A 34 -1.76 -3.72 22.35
C ALA A 34 -0.26 -3.98 22.49
N GLN A 35 0.15 -5.23 22.39
CA GLN A 35 1.56 -5.61 22.39
C GLN A 35 2.21 -5.21 21.05
N SER A 36 1.50 -5.43 19.95
CA SER A 36 1.89 -4.94 18.62
C SER A 36 0.75 -4.15 18.00
N ALA A 37 1.07 -3.02 17.38
CA ALA A 37 0.10 -2.14 16.75
C ALA A 37 0.70 -1.46 15.52
N VAL A 38 -0.14 -1.23 14.51
CA VAL A 38 0.20 -0.41 13.34
C VAL A 38 -0.98 0.48 12.98
N LEU A 39 -0.67 1.69 12.54
CA LEU A 39 -1.56 2.58 11.80
C LEU A 39 -0.95 2.77 10.42
N MET A 40 -1.72 2.54 9.36
CA MET A 40 -1.26 2.56 7.97
C MET A 40 -2.16 3.45 7.12
N ASP A 41 -1.57 4.18 6.18
CA ASP A 41 -2.28 4.85 5.09
C ASP A 41 -2.86 3.81 4.13
N GLY A 42 -4.17 3.83 3.94
CA GLY A 42 -4.86 2.89 3.04
C GLY A 42 -4.45 3.05 1.58
N ASP A 43 -4.23 4.27 1.13
CA ASP A 43 -3.91 4.55 -0.27
C ASP A 43 -2.49 4.10 -0.63
N SER A 44 -1.47 4.55 0.10
CA SER A 44 -0.07 4.24 -0.19
C SER A 44 0.46 2.96 0.47
N GLY A 45 -0.13 2.52 1.59
CA GLY A 45 0.41 1.47 2.44
C GLY A 45 1.53 1.94 3.38
N ARG A 46 1.79 3.25 3.46
CA ARG A 46 2.79 3.83 4.35
C ARG A 46 2.40 3.61 5.82
N ILE A 47 3.37 3.20 6.63
CA ILE A 47 3.20 3.11 8.09
C ILE A 47 3.25 4.54 8.65
N LEU A 48 2.18 4.93 9.35
CA LEU A 48 2.02 6.23 9.99
C LEU A 48 2.39 6.18 11.48
N PHE A 49 2.20 5.03 12.10
CA PHE A 49 2.58 4.74 13.48
C PHE A 49 2.86 3.24 13.62
N GLY A 50 3.87 2.87 14.40
CA GLY A 50 4.22 1.48 14.71
C GLY A 50 4.62 1.30 16.17
N LYS A 51 4.17 0.20 16.77
CA LYS A 51 4.61 -0.31 18.07
C LYS A 51 4.85 -1.81 17.93
N ASN A 52 6.10 -2.26 17.96
CA ASN A 52 6.47 -3.67 17.75
C ASN A 52 5.73 -4.26 16.52
N GLU A 53 5.52 -3.44 15.49
CA GLU A 53 4.62 -3.69 14.37
C GLU A 53 5.09 -4.83 13.46
N GLN A 54 6.38 -5.16 13.53
CA GLN A 54 7.02 -6.27 12.80
C GLN A 54 7.16 -7.53 13.65
N GLU A 55 6.71 -7.52 14.90
CA GLU A 55 6.83 -8.68 15.77
C GLU A 55 5.78 -9.72 15.41
N VAL A 56 6.24 -10.96 15.13
CA VAL A 56 5.37 -12.09 14.75
C VAL A 56 4.57 -12.55 15.98
N ARG A 57 3.24 -12.63 15.81
CA ARG A 57 2.30 -13.02 16.88
C ARG A 57 1.14 -13.83 16.34
N ALA A 58 0.55 -14.66 17.20
CA ALA A 58 -0.73 -15.29 16.90
C ALA A 58 -1.80 -14.23 16.63
N MET A 59 -2.65 -14.48 15.62
CA MET A 59 -3.61 -13.49 15.09
C MET A 59 -5.08 -13.81 15.39
N ALA A 60 -5.35 -15.01 15.89
CA ALA A 60 -6.71 -15.50 16.14
C ALA A 60 -7.64 -15.32 14.92
N SER A 61 -8.93 -15.12 15.15
CA SER A 61 -9.95 -15.01 14.09
C SER A 61 -9.82 -13.76 13.17
N THR A 62 -8.80 -12.90 13.31
CA THR A 62 -8.50 -11.91 12.27
C THR A 62 -8.06 -12.57 10.96
N THR A 63 -7.57 -13.83 11.02
CA THR A 63 -7.34 -14.76 9.91
C THR A 63 -8.50 -14.81 8.92
N LYS A 64 -9.74 -14.74 9.41
CA LYS A 64 -10.96 -14.90 8.60
C LYS A 64 -11.15 -13.83 7.52
N ILE A 65 -10.39 -12.72 7.60
CA ILE A 65 -10.32 -11.73 6.52
C ILE A 65 -9.70 -12.36 5.26
N MET A 66 -8.58 -13.06 5.42
CA MET A 66 -7.92 -13.77 4.32
C MET A 66 -8.83 -14.90 3.80
N THR A 67 -9.47 -15.64 4.69
CA THR A 67 -10.43 -16.68 4.32
C THR A 67 -11.58 -16.12 3.49
N CYS A 68 -12.20 -15.02 3.96
CA CYS A 68 -13.31 -14.37 3.28
C CYS A 68 -12.93 -13.91 1.86
N ILE A 69 -11.82 -13.19 1.72
CA ILE A 69 -11.44 -12.63 0.42
C ILE A 69 -11.05 -13.73 -0.58
N LEU A 70 -10.34 -14.78 -0.14
CA LEU A 70 -10.01 -15.91 -1.00
C LEU A 70 -11.23 -16.67 -1.48
N VAL A 71 -12.22 -16.89 -0.61
CA VAL A 71 -13.49 -17.51 -1.00
C VAL A 71 -14.22 -16.66 -2.02
N LEU A 72 -14.35 -15.36 -1.78
CA LEU A 72 -14.97 -14.43 -2.72
C LEU A 72 -14.29 -14.38 -4.10
N GLU A 73 -12.97 -14.49 -4.13
CA GLU A 73 -12.18 -14.46 -5.37
C GLU A 73 -12.20 -15.78 -6.15
N ASN A 74 -12.47 -16.92 -5.49
CA ASN A 74 -12.30 -18.24 -6.10
C ASN A 74 -13.56 -19.10 -6.16
N THR A 75 -14.66 -18.69 -5.51
CA THR A 75 -15.89 -19.49 -5.40
C THR A 75 -17.11 -18.61 -5.68
N ASP A 76 -18.09 -19.13 -6.41
CA ASP A 76 -19.34 -18.41 -6.64
C ASP A 76 -20.16 -18.38 -5.33
N PRO A 77 -20.56 -17.19 -4.83
CA PRO A 77 -21.39 -17.07 -3.64
C PRO A 77 -22.74 -17.79 -3.71
N SER A 78 -23.25 -18.07 -4.92
CA SER A 78 -24.49 -18.82 -5.16
C SER A 78 -24.32 -20.35 -5.09
N ASP A 79 -23.06 -20.82 -5.06
CA ASP A 79 -22.77 -22.24 -4.88
C ASP A 79 -23.22 -22.75 -3.51
N THR A 80 -23.40 -24.06 -3.42
CA THR A 80 -23.62 -24.74 -2.13
C THR A 80 -22.37 -25.46 -1.67
N ALA A 81 -22.20 -25.56 -0.35
CA ALA A 81 -21.13 -26.27 0.32
C ALA A 81 -21.69 -27.19 1.40
N ALA A 82 -21.19 -28.41 1.48
CA ALA A 82 -21.60 -29.39 2.46
C ALA A 82 -20.63 -29.42 3.65
N ALA A 83 -21.14 -29.51 4.85
CA ALA A 83 -20.34 -29.68 6.06
C ALA A 83 -19.69 -31.06 6.10
N SER A 84 -18.37 -31.11 6.21
CA SER A 84 -17.60 -32.31 6.45
C SER A 84 -17.67 -32.75 7.92
N GLU A 85 -17.13 -33.90 8.22
CA GLU A 85 -16.93 -34.34 9.60
C GLU A 85 -15.96 -33.41 10.35
N ASN A 86 -14.90 -32.94 9.68
CA ASN A 86 -13.96 -31.97 10.25
C ASN A 86 -14.65 -30.65 10.60
N ALA A 87 -15.49 -30.12 9.71
CA ALA A 87 -16.28 -28.93 10.00
C ALA A 87 -17.22 -29.11 11.21
N ALA A 88 -17.92 -30.24 11.27
CA ALA A 88 -18.84 -30.55 12.37
C ALA A 88 -18.16 -30.70 13.74
N MET A 89 -16.86 -31.01 13.77
CA MET A 89 -16.06 -31.17 15.01
C MET A 89 -15.39 -29.87 15.46
N GLN A 90 -15.55 -28.76 14.74
CA GLN A 90 -14.87 -27.51 15.09
C GLN A 90 -15.31 -26.98 16.47
N PRO A 91 -14.34 -26.48 17.27
CA PRO A 91 -14.65 -25.93 18.60
C PRO A 91 -15.42 -24.59 18.49
N LYS A 92 -16.05 -24.20 19.57
CA LYS A 92 -16.71 -22.89 19.70
C LYS A 92 -15.70 -21.74 19.45
N VAL A 93 -16.08 -20.67 18.76
CA VAL A 93 -17.42 -20.27 18.29
C VAL A 93 -17.74 -20.99 16.98
N HIS A 94 -18.94 -21.61 16.87
CA HIS A 94 -19.33 -22.37 15.69
C HIS A 94 -20.84 -22.23 15.44
N LEU A 95 -21.26 -22.42 14.20
CA LEU A 95 -22.65 -22.47 13.77
C LEU A 95 -23.35 -23.74 14.34
N GLY A 96 -22.60 -24.81 14.56
CA GLY A 96 -23.05 -26.08 15.10
C GLY A 96 -23.65 -26.99 14.02
N VAL A 97 -22.96 -27.04 12.88
CA VAL A 97 -23.36 -27.87 11.73
C VAL A 97 -23.20 -29.36 12.02
N GLN A 98 -23.99 -30.16 11.32
CA GLN A 98 -23.85 -31.61 11.28
C GLN A 98 -23.25 -32.03 9.92
N LYS A 99 -22.51 -33.16 9.91
CA LYS A 99 -21.97 -33.71 8.67
C LYS A 99 -23.06 -33.90 7.61
N GLY A 100 -22.83 -33.41 6.42
CA GLY A 100 -23.73 -33.49 5.29
C GLY A 100 -24.77 -32.35 5.19
N GLU A 101 -24.92 -31.50 6.19
CA GLU A 101 -25.72 -30.27 6.06
C GLU A 101 -25.12 -29.35 5.00
N THR A 102 -25.98 -28.76 4.19
CA THR A 102 -25.58 -27.91 3.07
C THR A 102 -26.04 -26.48 3.24
N PHE A 103 -25.19 -25.53 2.84
CA PHE A 103 -25.41 -24.10 2.94
C PHE A 103 -24.99 -23.41 1.65
N TYR A 104 -25.53 -22.25 1.36
CA TYR A 104 -24.97 -21.40 0.33
C TYR A 104 -23.66 -20.76 0.80
N VAL A 105 -22.69 -20.65 -0.09
CA VAL A 105 -21.38 -20.02 0.20
C VAL A 105 -21.57 -18.61 0.73
N LYS A 106 -22.49 -17.83 0.13
CA LYS A 106 -22.84 -16.48 0.60
C LYS A 106 -23.22 -16.49 2.10
N ASP A 107 -24.10 -17.40 2.52
CA ASP A 107 -24.61 -17.46 3.89
C ASP A 107 -23.49 -17.81 4.89
N LEU A 108 -22.60 -18.71 4.48
CA LEU A 108 -21.43 -19.06 5.28
C LEU A 108 -20.42 -17.92 5.40
N LEU A 109 -20.29 -17.05 4.36
CA LEU A 109 -19.45 -15.85 4.43
C LEU A 109 -19.97 -14.83 5.45
N TYR A 110 -21.30 -14.63 5.53
CA TYR A 110 -21.89 -13.81 6.59
C TYR A 110 -21.67 -14.44 7.97
N SER A 111 -21.91 -15.72 8.11
CA SER A 111 -21.63 -16.49 9.33
C SER A 111 -20.17 -16.36 9.79
N LEU A 112 -19.23 -16.49 8.85
CA LEU A 112 -17.80 -16.33 9.05
C LEU A 112 -17.41 -14.95 9.60
N MET A 113 -17.93 -13.90 8.98
CA MET A 113 -17.48 -12.54 9.26
C MET A 113 -18.22 -11.89 10.43
N LEU A 114 -19.53 -12.11 10.56
CA LEU A 114 -20.34 -11.49 11.60
C LEU A 114 -20.16 -12.19 12.95
N GLU A 115 -20.33 -13.53 12.98
CA GLU A 115 -20.28 -14.34 14.21
C GLU A 115 -18.91 -15.00 14.44
N SER A 116 -18.06 -15.01 13.42
CA SER A 116 -16.74 -15.64 13.51
C SER A 116 -16.77 -17.17 13.64
N HIS A 117 -17.78 -17.85 13.08
CA HIS A 117 -17.95 -19.29 13.21
C HIS A 117 -16.79 -20.08 12.58
N ASN A 118 -16.23 -21.02 13.35
CA ASN A 118 -15.06 -21.80 12.95
C ASN A 118 -15.40 -22.91 11.94
N ASP A 119 -16.55 -23.54 12.10
CA ASP A 119 -17.07 -24.54 11.16
C ASP A 119 -17.39 -23.95 9.80
N ALA A 120 -17.96 -22.75 9.75
CA ALA A 120 -18.16 -22.02 8.49
C ALA A 120 -16.83 -21.79 7.74
N ALA A 121 -15.75 -21.44 8.46
CA ALA A 121 -14.43 -21.27 7.86
C ALA A 121 -13.91 -22.57 7.22
N VAL A 122 -14.07 -23.71 7.90
CA VAL A 122 -13.64 -25.03 7.40
C VAL A 122 -14.46 -25.44 6.18
N ILE A 123 -15.80 -25.31 6.23
CA ILE A 123 -16.66 -25.62 5.08
C ILE A 123 -16.25 -24.81 3.85
N LEU A 124 -16.02 -23.51 4.03
CA LEU A 124 -15.63 -22.60 2.96
C LEU A 124 -14.24 -22.96 2.40
N ALA A 125 -13.28 -23.30 3.26
CA ALA A 125 -11.94 -23.71 2.85
C ALA A 125 -11.98 -25.01 2.03
N GLU A 126 -12.68 -26.03 2.53
CA GLU A 126 -12.84 -27.32 1.83
C GLU A 126 -13.59 -27.17 0.51
N LYS A 127 -14.63 -26.31 0.44
CA LYS A 127 -15.35 -26.00 -0.81
C LYS A 127 -14.44 -25.33 -1.84
N THR A 128 -13.58 -24.41 -1.40
CA THR A 128 -12.75 -23.56 -2.29
C THR A 128 -11.49 -24.29 -2.77
N ALA A 129 -10.89 -25.16 -1.93
CA ALA A 129 -9.60 -25.78 -2.23
C ALA A 129 -9.58 -27.31 -2.11
N GLY A 130 -10.66 -27.93 -1.68
CA GLY A 130 -10.78 -29.38 -1.51
C GLY A 130 -10.34 -29.89 -0.14
N SER A 131 -9.45 -29.19 0.58
CA SER A 131 -9.06 -29.49 1.97
C SER A 131 -8.62 -28.20 2.71
N VAL A 132 -8.50 -28.30 4.03
CA VAL A 132 -7.97 -27.21 4.88
C VAL A 132 -6.52 -26.92 4.55
N GLU A 133 -5.70 -27.95 4.35
CA GLU A 133 -4.28 -27.83 4.03
C GLU A 133 -4.08 -27.12 2.67
N ALA A 134 -4.80 -27.57 1.63
CA ALA A 134 -4.74 -26.93 0.31
C ALA A 134 -5.25 -25.47 0.35
N PHE A 135 -6.18 -25.17 1.25
CA PHE A 135 -6.62 -23.79 1.46
C PHE A 135 -5.57 -22.94 2.17
N ALA A 136 -4.88 -23.51 3.18
CA ALA A 136 -3.77 -22.84 3.87
C ALA A 136 -2.63 -22.51 2.91
N GLU A 137 -2.29 -23.42 1.97
CA GLU A 137 -1.33 -23.14 0.89
C GLU A 137 -1.76 -21.94 0.06
N LYS A 138 -3.04 -21.84 -0.32
CA LYS A 138 -3.57 -20.67 -1.06
C LYS A 138 -3.52 -19.39 -0.20
N MET A 139 -3.76 -19.47 1.10
CA MET A 139 -3.65 -18.33 2.01
C MET A 139 -2.21 -17.82 2.07
N ASN A 140 -1.24 -18.72 2.18
CA ASN A 140 0.19 -18.39 2.21
C ASN A 140 0.65 -17.80 0.86
N GLN A 141 0.23 -18.38 -0.25
CA GLN A 141 0.50 -17.83 -1.58
C GLN A 141 -0.06 -16.40 -1.73
N LYS A 142 -1.30 -16.19 -1.31
CA LYS A 142 -1.92 -14.85 -1.35
C LYS A 142 -1.20 -13.86 -0.43
N ALA A 143 -0.76 -14.29 0.75
CA ALA A 143 0.02 -13.47 1.66
C ALA A 143 1.33 -13.00 1.02
N GLU A 144 2.04 -13.90 0.34
CA GLU A 144 3.26 -13.57 -0.41
C GLU A 144 2.98 -12.60 -1.56
N GLU A 145 1.91 -12.82 -2.35
CA GLU A 145 1.46 -11.91 -3.42
C GLU A 145 1.17 -10.48 -2.92
N ILE A 146 0.65 -10.35 -1.71
CA ILE A 146 0.34 -9.06 -1.07
C ILE A 146 1.60 -8.41 -0.46
N GLY A 147 2.70 -9.17 -0.31
CA GLY A 147 3.95 -8.73 0.32
C GLY A 147 3.96 -8.89 1.84
N CYS A 148 3.23 -9.88 2.36
CA CYS A 148 3.22 -10.27 3.77
C CYS A 148 4.30 -11.34 4.01
N SER A 149 5.54 -10.91 4.30
CA SER A 149 6.71 -11.80 4.40
C SER A 149 6.80 -12.55 5.74
N ASP A 150 6.12 -12.04 6.77
CA ASP A 150 6.20 -12.56 8.14
C ASP A 150 4.85 -13.12 8.61
N THR A 151 4.11 -13.69 7.66
CA THR A 151 2.79 -14.29 7.87
C THR A 151 2.80 -15.74 7.45
N HIS A 152 2.32 -16.64 8.34
CA HIS A 152 2.13 -18.05 8.03
C HIS A 152 0.74 -18.51 8.46
N PHE A 153 -0.03 -19.04 7.51
CA PHE A 153 -1.36 -19.59 7.74
C PHE A 153 -1.34 -21.11 7.77
N VAL A 154 -1.95 -21.69 8.81
CA VAL A 154 -2.16 -23.14 8.97
C VAL A 154 -3.66 -23.45 8.97
N THR A 155 -4.47 -22.56 9.57
CA THR A 155 -5.91 -22.77 9.72
C THR A 155 -6.73 -21.67 9.04
N PRO A 156 -7.92 -21.96 8.46
CA PRO A 156 -8.78 -20.96 7.85
C PRO A 156 -9.58 -20.14 8.88
N ASN A 157 -9.65 -20.59 10.13
CA ASN A 157 -10.46 -20.00 11.19
C ASN A 157 -9.65 -19.18 12.21
N GLY A 158 -8.30 -19.33 12.23
CA GLY A 158 -7.42 -18.63 13.14
C GLY A 158 -7.26 -19.26 14.50
N LEU A 159 -7.57 -20.53 14.64
CA LEU A 159 -7.17 -21.32 15.80
C LEU A 159 -5.65 -21.51 15.79
N ASP A 160 -5.07 -21.50 16.99
CA ASP A 160 -3.64 -21.69 17.17
C ASP A 160 -3.25 -23.11 16.72
N ASP A 161 -2.32 -23.20 15.77
CA ASP A 161 -1.81 -24.45 15.22
C ASP A 161 -0.42 -24.20 14.61
N GLU A 162 0.27 -25.28 14.23
CA GLU A 162 1.58 -25.24 13.58
C GLU A 162 1.71 -26.38 12.55
N ASP A 163 2.52 -26.16 11.55
CA ASP A 163 2.91 -27.15 10.56
C ASP A 163 4.43 -27.11 10.31
N ALA A 164 4.91 -27.82 9.29
CA ALA A 164 6.33 -27.82 8.94
C ALA A 164 6.87 -26.44 8.54
N GLY A 165 6.01 -25.50 8.13
CA GLY A 165 6.36 -24.12 7.75
C GLY A 165 6.43 -23.18 8.95
N GLY A 166 5.81 -23.51 10.07
CA GLY A 166 5.82 -22.69 11.29
C GLY A 166 4.48 -22.60 12.00
N GLU A 167 4.42 -21.69 12.97
CA GLU A 167 3.20 -21.38 13.71
C GLU A 167 2.21 -20.54 12.89
N HIS A 168 0.90 -20.69 13.13
CA HIS A 168 -0.14 -19.83 12.61
C HIS A 168 -0.02 -18.42 13.19
N ALA A 169 0.69 -17.51 12.50
CA ALA A 169 1.06 -16.20 13.01
C ALA A 169 1.20 -15.15 11.92
N THR A 170 1.24 -13.87 12.32
CA THR A 170 1.42 -12.71 11.46
C THR A 170 2.06 -11.55 12.22
N THR A 171 2.39 -10.46 11.54
CA THR A 171 2.74 -9.18 12.14
C THR A 171 1.56 -8.19 12.06
N ALA A 172 1.59 -7.12 12.86
CA ALA A 172 0.56 -6.09 12.75
C ALA A 172 0.60 -5.41 11.37
N VAL A 173 1.78 -5.22 10.78
CA VAL A 173 1.95 -4.68 9.43
C VAL A 173 1.30 -5.58 8.39
N ASP A 174 1.59 -6.87 8.42
CA ASP A 174 1.05 -7.80 7.42
C ASP A 174 -0.47 -7.96 7.55
N LEU A 175 -0.99 -7.99 8.78
CA LEU A 175 -2.44 -8.00 9.00
C LEU A 175 -3.13 -6.76 8.43
N ALA A 176 -2.50 -5.58 8.60
CA ALA A 176 -3.00 -4.35 8.00
C ALA A 176 -2.91 -4.37 6.46
N ARG A 177 -1.85 -4.94 5.87
CA ARG A 177 -1.70 -5.14 4.42
C ARG A 177 -2.79 -6.05 3.86
N ILE A 178 -3.12 -7.13 4.55
CA ILE A 178 -4.20 -8.04 4.15
C ILE A 178 -5.54 -7.31 4.09
N LEU A 179 -5.89 -6.54 5.14
CA LEU A 179 -7.13 -5.77 5.12
C LEU A 179 -7.11 -4.67 4.06
N ARG A 180 -5.97 -3.97 3.90
CA ARG A 180 -5.76 -3.00 2.84
C ARG A 180 -5.98 -3.61 1.45
N TYR A 181 -5.46 -4.81 1.20
CA TYR A 181 -5.72 -5.54 -0.05
C TYR A 181 -7.23 -5.71 -0.29
N CYS A 182 -7.96 -6.19 0.71
CA CYS A 182 -9.40 -6.41 0.60
C CYS A 182 -10.20 -5.17 0.21
N ILE A 183 -9.80 -3.98 0.71
CA ILE A 183 -10.58 -2.74 0.54
C ILE A 183 -10.05 -1.82 -0.59
N MET A 184 -8.82 -2.00 -1.06
CA MET A 184 -8.18 -1.11 -2.03
C MET A 184 -7.80 -1.79 -3.34
N GLN A 185 -7.56 -3.10 -3.34
CA GLN A 185 -6.93 -3.79 -4.47
C GLN A 185 -7.73 -4.98 -5.00
N SER A 186 -8.46 -5.69 -4.13
CA SER A 186 -9.23 -6.86 -4.54
C SER A 186 -10.37 -6.49 -5.50
N PRO A 187 -10.59 -7.28 -6.57
CA PRO A 187 -11.76 -7.13 -7.44
C PRO A 187 -13.08 -7.43 -6.70
N LYS A 188 -13.01 -8.01 -5.50
CA LYS A 188 -14.14 -8.39 -4.65
C LYS A 188 -14.35 -7.44 -3.45
N ARG A 189 -13.79 -6.22 -3.58
CA ARG A 189 -13.90 -5.18 -2.55
C ARG A 189 -15.34 -4.91 -2.11
N ASP A 190 -16.23 -4.74 -3.06
CA ASP A 190 -17.60 -4.30 -2.77
C ASP A 190 -18.40 -5.40 -2.08
N GLU A 191 -18.27 -6.66 -2.52
CA GLU A 191 -18.88 -7.83 -1.84
C GLU A 191 -18.28 -8.03 -0.42
N PHE A 192 -16.97 -7.86 -0.27
CA PHE A 192 -16.32 -7.92 1.03
C PHE A 192 -16.87 -6.86 1.99
N LEU A 193 -17.02 -5.61 1.53
CA LEU A 193 -17.56 -4.52 2.33
C LEU A 193 -19.05 -4.70 2.61
N GLU A 194 -19.84 -5.21 1.67
CA GLU A 194 -21.25 -5.55 1.89
C GLU A 194 -21.38 -6.52 3.08
N ILE A 195 -20.62 -7.62 3.06
CA ILE A 195 -20.66 -8.62 4.13
C ILE A 195 -20.24 -8.03 5.47
N THR A 196 -19.08 -7.38 5.50
CA THR A 196 -18.46 -6.95 6.77
C THR A 196 -19.13 -5.75 7.43
N ARG A 197 -19.94 -4.99 6.69
CA ARG A 197 -20.73 -3.85 7.18
C ARG A 197 -22.15 -4.21 7.57
N THR A 198 -22.63 -5.38 7.15
CA THR A 198 -23.97 -5.85 7.49
C THR A 198 -24.12 -6.01 9.00
N LYS A 199 -25.17 -5.42 9.59
CA LYS A 199 -25.41 -5.45 11.04
C LYS A 199 -26.01 -6.78 11.49
N THR A 200 -26.96 -7.28 10.73
CA THR A 200 -27.67 -8.55 11.01
C THR A 200 -27.92 -9.27 9.70
N TYR A 201 -27.84 -10.59 9.74
CA TYR A 201 -28.10 -11.44 8.59
C TYR A 201 -28.81 -12.72 9.02
N GLU A 202 -29.89 -13.09 8.35
CA GLU A 202 -30.65 -14.30 8.62
C GLU A 202 -30.57 -15.23 7.41
N PHE A 203 -30.40 -16.51 7.65
CA PHE A 203 -30.36 -17.54 6.63
C PHE A 203 -30.80 -18.88 7.14
N SER A 204 -30.92 -19.84 6.24
CA SER A 204 -31.27 -21.23 6.55
C SER A 204 -30.29 -22.17 5.85
N ASP A 205 -30.25 -23.42 6.31
CA ASP A 205 -29.66 -24.48 5.50
C ASP A 205 -30.46 -24.63 4.18
N VAL A 206 -29.84 -25.26 3.18
CA VAL A 206 -30.47 -25.42 1.85
C VAL A 206 -31.79 -26.18 1.93
N GLU A 207 -31.95 -27.10 2.87
CA GLU A 207 -33.17 -27.88 3.10
C GLU A 207 -34.22 -27.11 3.92
N GLN A 208 -33.90 -25.90 4.40
CA GLN A 208 -34.77 -25.03 5.23
C GLN A 208 -35.23 -25.68 6.55
N LYS A 209 -34.42 -26.59 7.08
CA LYS A 209 -34.72 -27.29 8.35
C LYS A 209 -34.24 -26.51 9.56
N LYS A 210 -33.19 -25.71 9.40
CA LYS A 210 -32.56 -24.91 10.45
C LYS A 210 -32.50 -23.45 10.02
N HIS A 211 -32.78 -22.54 10.96
CA HIS A 211 -32.70 -21.10 10.77
C HIS A 211 -31.60 -20.52 11.67
N TYR A 212 -30.86 -19.57 11.13
CA TYR A 212 -29.73 -18.95 11.79
C TYR A 212 -29.84 -17.42 11.71
N SER A 213 -29.41 -16.74 12.76
CA SER A 213 -29.31 -15.28 12.82
C SER A 213 -27.89 -14.89 13.22
N CYS A 214 -27.26 -14.03 12.45
CA CYS A 214 -25.92 -13.52 12.68
C CYS A 214 -25.97 -12.04 13.03
N TYR A 215 -25.14 -11.64 14.01
CA TYR A 215 -24.99 -10.26 14.47
C TYR A 215 -23.53 -9.82 14.31
N ASN A 216 -23.32 -8.63 13.83
CA ASN A 216 -21.97 -8.11 13.64
C ASN A 216 -21.34 -7.70 14.98
N HIS A 217 -20.26 -8.36 15.36
CA HIS A 217 -19.53 -8.07 16.60
C HIS A 217 -18.46 -6.98 16.46
N ASN A 218 -18.37 -6.32 15.29
CA ASN A 218 -17.47 -5.19 15.08
C ASN A 218 -18.09 -3.90 15.62
N ALA A 219 -17.96 -3.66 16.93
CA ALA A 219 -18.48 -2.46 17.57
C ALA A 219 -17.88 -1.16 17.00
N PHE A 220 -16.72 -1.21 16.35
CA PHE A 220 -16.09 -0.03 15.76
C PHE A 220 -16.98 0.64 14.70
N LEU A 221 -17.81 -0.12 13.98
CA LEU A 221 -18.75 0.41 12.98
C LEU A 221 -19.73 1.45 13.55
N ASP A 222 -20.08 1.35 14.82
CA ASP A 222 -20.97 2.29 15.49
C ASP A 222 -20.20 3.29 16.41
N MET A 223 -18.87 3.16 16.54
CA MET A 223 -18.06 4.00 17.45
C MET A 223 -17.52 5.27 16.80
N MET A 224 -17.23 5.23 15.50
CA MET A 224 -16.65 6.36 14.78
C MET A 224 -17.33 6.53 13.43
N GLU A 225 -17.68 7.76 13.10
CA GLU A 225 -18.16 8.11 11.77
C GLU A 225 -17.06 7.83 10.73
N GLY A 226 -17.45 7.15 9.65
CA GLY A 226 -16.51 6.70 8.61
C GLY A 226 -15.86 5.34 8.89
N ALA A 227 -16.19 4.66 10.01
CA ALA A 227 -15.75 3.29 10.22
C ALA A 227 -16.25 2.39 9.08
N LEU A 228 -15.31 1.77 8.34
CA LEU A 228 -15.62 1.11 7.07
C LEU A 228 -15.80 -0.40 7.24
N THR A 229 -14.87 -1.07 7.91
CA THR A 229 -14.88 -2.52 8.12
C THR A 229 -13.93 -2.92 9.24
N GLY A 230 -13.92 -4.19 9.61
CA GLY A 230 -12.94 -4.75 10.53
C GLY A 230 -13.28 -6.15 10.99
N LYS A 231 -12.33 -6.80 11.68
CA LYS A 231 -12.50 -8.13 12.26
C LYS A 231 -11.84 -8.22 13.62
N THR A 232 -12.54 -8.79 14.58
CA THR A 232 -12.01 -9.14 15.90
C THR A 232 -11.47 -10.57 15.92
N GLY A 233 -10.50 -10.82 16.80
CA GLY A 233 -10.01 -12.16 17.09
C GLY A 233 -9.71 -12.32 18.59
N PHE A 234 -9.78 -13.57 19.06
CA PHE A 234 -9.33 -13.94 20.39
C PHE A 234 -8.99 -15.44 20.46
N THR A 235 -7.80 -15.77 20.95
CA THR A 235 -7.46 -17.07 21.52
C THR A 235 -6.70 -16.85 22.83
N GLY A 236 -6.50 -17.90 23.60
CA GLY A 236 -5.71 -17.82 24.83
C GLY A 236 -4.28 -17.36 24.57
N LYS A 237 -3.65 -17.82 23.46
CA LYS A 237 -2.30 -17.46 23.02
C LYS A 237 -2.25 -16.02 22.46
N ALA A 238 -3.17 -15.67 21.56
CA ALA A 238 -3.15 -14.40 20.86
C ALA A 238 -3.58 -13.19 21.73
N GLY A 239 -4.41 -13.40 22.76
CA GLY A 239 -5.13 -12.30 23.38
C GLY A 239 -6.17 -11.70 22.43
N TYR A 240 -6.68 -10.51 22.76
CA TYR A 240 -7.58 -9.80 21.87
C TYR A 240 -6.81 -9.18 20.71
N CYS A 241 -7.24 -9.49 19.49
CA CYS A 241 -6.74 -8.94 18.25
C CYS A 241 -7.84 -8.16 17.53
N TYR A 242 -7.46 -7.17 16.76
CA TYR A 242 -8.37 -6.41 15.94
C TYR A 242 -7.65 -5.85 14.71
N VAL A 243 -8.35 -5.82 13.58
CA VAL A 243 -7.95 -5.05 12.42
C VAL A 243 -9.18 -4.34 11.87
N GLY A 244 -9.03 -3.07 11.49
CA GLY A 244 -10.17 -2.28 11.00
C GLY A 244 -9.73 -1.06 10.21
N THR A 245 -10.71 -0.43 9.54
CA THR A 245 -10.46 0.72 8.69
C THR A 245 -11.44 1.85 8.96
N LEU A 246 -10.94 3.07 8.77
CA LEU A 246 -11.70 4.31 8.84
C LEU A 246 -11.48 5.10 7.56
N GLU A 247 -12.56 5.59 6.96
CA GLU A 247 -12.53 6.58 5.88
C GLU A 247 -12.98 7.93 6.43
N SER A 248 -12.17 8.96 6.28
CA SER A 248 -12.47 10.30 6.77
C SER A 248 -11.88 11.35 5.85
N GLU A 249 -12.74 12.22 5.30
CA GLU A 249 -12.35 13.36 4.44
C GLU A 249 -11.47 12.93 3.25
N GLY A 250 -11.82 11.81 2.62
CA GLY A 250 -11.10 11.26 1.48
C GLY A 250 -9.72 10.65 1.82
N ARG A 251 -9.51 10.31 3.11
CA ARG A 251 -8.34 9.58 3.62
C ARG A 251 -8.81 8.24 4.15
N THR A 252 -8.08 7.18 3.83
CA THR A 252 -8.36 5.84 4.34
C THR A 252 -7.26 5.41 5.29
N PHE A 253 -7.61 5.03 6.51
CA PHE A 253 -6.69 4.57 7.54
C PHE A 253 -6.97 3.12 7.90
N VAL A 254 -5.92 2.33 8.04
CA VAL A 254 -5.98 0.94 8.49
C VAL A 254 -5.25 0.81 9.81
N VAL A 255 -5.89 0.19 10.81
CA VAL A 255 -5.29 -0.15 12.10
C VAL A 255 -5.25 -1.65 12.27
N ALA A 256 -4.16 -2.20 12.79
CA ALA A 256 -4.10 -3.58 13.26
C ALA A 256 -3.46 -3.64 14.64
N LEU A 257 -4.08 -4.44 15.53
CA LEU A 257 -3.71 -4.61 16.93
C LEU A 257 -3.60 -6.10 17.23
N LEU A 258 -2.47 -6.53 17.78
CA LEU A 258 -2.22 -7.89 18.24
C LEU A 258 -1.89 -7.90 19.74
N GLY A 259 -2.40 -8.89 20.46
CA GLY A 259 -2.18 -9.01 21.90
C GLY A 259 -2.71 -7.80 22.70
N CYS A 260 -3.90 -7.32 22.37
CA CYS A 260 -4.51 -6.14 23.00
C CYS A 260 -5.36 -6.50 24.23
N GLY A 261 -4.71 -7.11 25.22
CA GLY A 261 -5.32 -7.57 26.46
C GLY A 261 -5.85 -9.02 26.41
N TRP A 262 -6.17 -9.53 27.60
CA TRP A 262 -6.72 -10.88 27.82
C TRP A 262 -8.08 -10.79 28.56
N PRO A 263 -8.70 -11.89 28.98
CA PRO A 263 -10.01 -11.85 29.66
C PRO A 263 -10.09 -10.77 30.76
N ASN A 264 -11.23 -10.10 30.81
CA ASN A 264 -11.58 -8.87 31.55
C ASN A 264 -11.14 -7.56 30.89
N ASN A 265 -10.33 -7.58 29.84
CA ASN A 265 -9.82 -6.38 29.15
C ASN A 265 -10.26 -6.29 27.68
N ARG A 266 -11.40 -6.88 27.31
CA ARG A 266 -11.90 -6.96 25.93
C ARG A 266 -12.17 -5.60 25.26
N SER A 267 -12.27 -4.53 26.04
CA SER A 267 -12.49 -3.17 25.53
C SER A 267 -11.19 -2.46 25.09
N TYR A 268 -10.02 -2.96 25.49
CA TYR A 268 -8.73 -2.32 25.18
C TYR A 268 -8.52 -2.11 23.70
N LYS A 269 -8.87 -3.09 22.87
CA LYS A 269 -8.79 -2.97 21.41
C LYS A 269 -9.59 -1.79 20.86
N TRP A 270 -10.74 -1.48 21.44
CA TRP A 270 -11.56 -0.34 21.04
C TRP A 270 -10.95 0.99 21.48
N THR A 271 -10.38 1.03 22.67
CA THR A 271 -9.65 2.20 23.19
C THR A 271 -8.45 2.51 22.29
N ASP A 272 -7.63 1.50 21.99
CA ASP A 272 -6.44 1.68 21.15
C ASP A 272 -6.80 2.02 19.71
N THR A 273 -7.82 1.36 19.13
CA THR A 273 -8.31 1.68 17.78
C THR A 273 -8.75 3.13 17.68
N LYS A 274 -9.58 3.59 18.63
CA LYS A 274 -10.05 4.98 18.65
C LYS A 274 -8.87 5.96 18.77
N LYS A 275 -7.93 5.68 19.66
CA LYS A 275 -6.75 6.51 19.89
C LYS A 275 -5.89 6.66 18.63
N LEU A 276 -5.63 5.55 17.93
CA LEU A 276 -4.87 5.56 16.68
C LEU A 276 -5.62 6.28 15.55
N MET A 277 -6.95 6.09 15.44
CA MET A 277 -7.74 6.76 14.40
C MET A 277 -7.90 8.26 14.68
N ASP A 278 -8.05 8.68 15.94
CA ASP A 278 -8.05 10.10 16.32
C ASP A 278 -6.69 10.73 15.98
N TYR A 279 -5.58 10.07 16.34
CA TYR A 279 -4.24 10.49 15.99
C TYR A 279 -4.06 10.63 14.45
N ALA A 280 -4.57 9.66 13.68
CA ALA A 280 -4.52 9.70 12.23
C ALA A 280 -5.24 10.95 11.66
N LYS A 281 -6.45 11.22 12.14
CA LYS A 281 -7.26 12.36 11.68
C LYS A 281 -6.63 13.71 12.04
N GLU A 282 -5.99 13.80 13.19
CA GLU A 282 -5.41 15.03 13.73
C GLU A 282 -4.08 15.39 13.10
N HIS A 283 -3.22 14.40 12.84
CA HIS A 283 -1.84 14.64 12.43
C HIS A 283 -1.56 14.44 10.94
N PHE A 284 -2.44 13.78 10.17
CA PHE A 284 -2.20 13.51 8.76
C PHE A 284 -3.27 14.15 7.88
N TYR A 285 -2.84 14.84 6.82
CA TYR A 285 -3.70 15.52 5.86
C TYR A 285 -3.21 15.31 4.43
N ILE A 286 -4.13 15.43 3.46
CA ILE A 286 -3.79 15.34 2.05
C ILE A 286 -3.22 16.67 1.59
N ARG A 287 -2.03 16.62 0.95
CA ARG A 287 -1.40 17.74 0.29
C ARG A 287 -1.14 17.43 -1.18
N GLU A 288 -1.41 18.40 -2.05
CA GLU A 288 -1.08 18.30 -3.47
C GLU A 288 0.30 18.88 -3.75
N PHE A 289 1.11 18.11 -4.49
CA PHE A 289 2.43 18.52 -4.94
C PHE A 289 2.46 18.57 -6.45
N GLU A 290 3.05 19.64 -7.00
CA GLU A 290 3.26 19.76 -8.44
C GLU A 290 4.63 19.19 -8.83
N MET A 291 4.65 18.30 -9.82
CA MET A 291 5.88 17.72 -10.37
C MET A 291 6.54 18.64 -11.41
N ASN A 292 6.02 19.88 -11.59
CA ASN A 292 6.56 20.87 -12.51
C ASN A 292 7.78 21.55 -11.87
N ALA A 293 8.98 21.06 -12.19
CA ALA A 293 10.20 21.80 -11.91
C ALA A 293 10.46 22.83 -13.03
N GLN A 294 10.93 24.01 -12.68
CA GLN A 294 11.55 24.91 -13.67
C GLN A 294 12.85 24.26 -14.15
N THR A 295 12.81 23.68 -15.35
CA THR A 295 13.97 23.02 -15.92
C THR A 295 14.80 24.02 -16.72
N PRO A 296 16.16 24.04 -16.56
CA PRO A 296 17.03 24.89 -17.34
C PRO A 296 17.03 24.46 -18.81
N GLN A 297 17.33 25.41 -19.70
CA GLN A 297 17.57 25.11 -21.10
C GLN A 297 18.86 24.29 -21.27
N VAL A 298 18.88 23.44 -22.30
CA VAL A 298 20.02 22.61 -22.66
C VAL A 298 20.84 23.33 -23.75
N LEU A 299 22.15 23.47 -23.52
CA LEU A 299 23.09 23.94 -24.54
C LEU A 299 23.38 22.78 -25.50
N VAL A 300 23.08 23.00 -26.79
CA VAL A 300 23.36 22.03 -27.86
C VAL A 300 24.62 22.45 -28.61
N GLU A 301 25.75 21.77 -28.33
CA GLU A 301 27.01 22.02 -29.01
C GLU A 301 26.89 21.68 -30.50
N ASP A 302 27.46 22.50 -31.36
CA ASP A 302 27.35 22.42 -32.84
C ASP A 302 25.90 22.49 -33.38
N GLY A 303 24.94 22.92 -32.57
CA GLY A 303 23.55 23.08 -32.96
C GLY A 303 23.30 24.44 -33.65
N ILE A 304 22.34 24.46 -34.58
CA ILE A 304 21.90 25.69 -35.25
C ILE A 304 21.13 26.54 -34.24
N PRO A 305 21.62 27.78 -33.90
CA PRO A 305 20.90 28.63 -32.98
C PRO A 305 19.56 29.11 -33.56
N ALA A 306 18.51 29.22 -32.73
CA ALA A 306 17.20 29.70 -33.13
C ALA A 306 17.24 31.12 -33.70
N SER A 307 18.20 31.95 -33.32
CA SER A 307 18.43 33.29 -33.89
C SER A 307 19.01 33.26 -35.32
N GLY A 308 19.50 32.11 -35.80
CA GLY A 308 20.22 31.99 -37.06
C GLY A 308 21.61 32.63 -37.07
N LYS A 309 22.11 33.13 -35.94
CA LYS A 309 23.45 33.75 -35.83
C LYS A 309 24.44 32.75 -35.25
N ILE A 310 25.50 32.44 -35.99
CA ILE A 310 26.49 31.41 -35.62
C ILE A 310 27.21 31.67 -34.27
N LYS A 311 27.20 32.95 -33.80
CA LYS A 311 27.84 33.30 -32.52
C LYS A 311 26.94 33.12 -31.30
N ASP A 312 25.66 32.95 -31.53
CA ASP A 312 24.68 32.75 -30.42
C ASP A 312 24.66 31.30 -29.99
N PRO A 313 24.42 31.01 -28.71
CA PRO A 313 24.29 29.63 -28.24
C PRO A 313 22.99 28.99 -28.79
N CYS A 314 23.09 27.70 -29.15
CA CYS A 314 21.90 26.91 -29.43
C CYS A 314 21.33 26.38 -28.10
N LEU A 315 20.25 27.00 -27.65
CA LEU A 315 19.56 26.67 -26.41
C LEU A 315 18.20 26.03 -26.72
N VAL A 316 17.99 24.83 -26.25
CA VAL A 316 16.73 24.08 -26.39
C VAL A 316 15.99 24.07 -25.04
N LYS A 317 14.69 24.36 -25.09
CA LYS A 317 13.81 24.29 -23.92
C LYS A 317 13.59 22.85 -23.54
N THR A 318 13.33 22.65 -22.26
CA THR A 318 12.95 21.33 -21.71
C THR A 318 11.60 21.39 -21.03
N ALA A 319 10.94 20.25 -20.93
CA ALA A 319 9.66 20.09 -20.26
C ALA A 319 9.68 18.80 -19.41
N VAL A 320 8.90 18.78 -18.34
CA VAL A 320 8.68 17.58 -17.54
C VAL A 320 7.55 16.77 -18.19
N GLN A 321 7.81 15.49 -18.45
CA GLN A 321 6.86 14.56 -19.04
C GLN A 321 6.70 13.32 -18.14
N SER A 322 5.48 12.82 -17.98
CA SER A 322 5.24 11.57 -17.28
C SER A 322 5.87 10.41 -18.04
N ARG A 323 6.52 9.49 -17.34
CA ARG A 323 7.16 8.31 -17.93
C ARG A 323 6.14 7.49 -18.72
N GLY A 324 6.39 7.28 -20.02
CA GLY A 324 5.48 6.56 -20.94
C GLY A 324 4.52 7.43 -21.73
N GLY A 325 4.72 8.76 -21.81
CA GLY A 325 4.02 9.64 -22.76
C GLY A 325 2.59 10.00 -22.42
N GLN A 326 2.08 9.60 -21.26
CA GLN A 326 0.77 10.06 -20.78
C GLN A 326 0.91 11.44 -20.12
N THR A 327 0.67 12.48 -20.91
CA THR A 327 0.51 13.84 -20.42
C THR A 327 -0.82 13.96 -19.67
N LYS A 328 -0.83 14.23 -18.37
CA LYS A 328 -1.81 15.14 -17.73
C LYS A 328 -1.77 15.24 -16.21
N GLU A 329 -1.10 14.38 -15.46
CA GLU A 329 -1.08 14.57 -14.00
C GLU A 329 0.30 15.05 -13.52
N HIS A 330 0.52 16.36 -13.61
CA HIS A 330 1.65 17.01 -12.94
C HIS A 330 1.44 17.15 -11.42
N LYS A 331 0.24 16.80 -10.94
CA LYS A 331 -0.11 16.83 -9.52
C LYS A 331 -0.12 15.45 -8.93
N ILE A 332 0.40 15.32 -7.73
CA ILE A 332 0.33 14.13 -6.91
C ILE A 332 -0.26 14.49 -5.54
N ARG A 333 -1.20 13.69 -5.07
CA ARG A 333 -1.79 13.82 -3.73
C ARG A 333 -1.09 12.85 -2.81
N LEU A 334 -0.54 13.36 -1.70
CA LEU A 334 0.10 12.54 -0.68
C LEU A 334 -0.54 12.83 0.67
N LEU A 335 -0.70 11.79 1.47
CA LEU A 335 -1.00 11.90 2.89
C LEU A 335 0.31 12.25 3.61
N VAL A 336 0.35 13.38 4.29
CA VAL A 336 1.54 13.90 4.97
C VAL A 336 1.19 14.42 6.36
N SER A 337 2.18 14.53 7.23
CA SER A 337 2.13 15.22 8.51
C SER A 337 3.02 16.48 8.47
N ASP A 338 2.98 17.29 9.52
CA ASP A 338 3.87 18.46 9.66
C ASP A 338 5.35 18.06 9.87
N GLU A 339 5.60 16.82 10.25
CA GLU A 339 6.96 16.28 10.44
C GLU A 339 7.55 15.68 9.15
N ASP A 340 6.72 15.49 8.12
CA ASP A 340 7.16 14.88 6.87
C ASP A 340 7.98 15.85 6.02
N GLU A 341 9.14 15.41 5.56
CA GLU A 341 9.98 16.14 4.63
C GLU A 341 9.67 15.73 3.18
N VAL A 342 9.17 16.68 2.39
CA VAL A 342 8.90 16.46 0.96
C VAL A 342 9.95 17.20 0.15
N LYS A 343 10.68 16.46 -0.71
CA LYS A 343 11.74 17.00 -1.59
C LYS A 343 11.43 16.72 -3.05
N LEU A 344 11.58 17.75 -3.89
CA LEU A 344 11.57 17.60 -5.35
C LEU A 344 13.02 17.77 -5.84
N VAL A 345 13.60 16.71 -6.39
CA VAL A 345 14.99 16.68 -6.86
C VAL A 345 15.01 16.56 -8.37
N CYS A 346 15.74 17.48 -9.02
CA CYS A 346 15.93 17.52 -10.47
C CYS A 346 17.36 17.13 -10.82
N HIS A 347 17.53 16.08 -11.62
CA HIS A 347 18.79 15.66 -12.19
C HIS A 347 18.72 15.72 -13.71
N MET A 348 19.52 16.57 -14.36
CA MET A 348 19.53 16.62 -15.82
C MET A 348 20.89 17.02 -16.37
N LYS A 349 21.12 16.63 -17.63
CA LYS A 349 22.24 17.10 -18.45
C LYS A 349 21.90 18.50 -18.97
N THR A 350 22.80 19.44 -18.76
CA THR A 350 22.64 20.83 -19.24
C THR A 350 23.32 21.09 -20.59
N LYS A 351 24.04 20.07 -21.13
CA LYS A 351 24.75 20.13 -22.42
C LYS A 351 24.59 18.81 -23.17
N THR A 352 24.48 18.90 -24.48
CA THR A 352 24.52 17.77 -25.43
C THR A 352 25.05 18.23 -26.79
N ALA A 353 25.32 17.31 -27.72
CA ALA A 353 25.75 17.64 -29.08
C ALA A 353 24.61 17.53 -30.10
N ALA A 354 24.69 18.30 -31.17
CA ALA A 354 23.78 18.17 -32.31
C ALA A 354 24.15 16.94 -33.20
N PRO A 355 23.20 16.33 -33.93
CA PRO A 355 21.77 16.66 -33.93
C PRO A 355 21.06 16.19 -32.67
N LEU A 356 20.04 16.93 -32.26
CA LEU A 356 19.18 16.61 -31.13
C LEU A 356 17.73 16.54 -31.59
N GLU A 357 17.03 15.47 -31.25
CA GLU A 357 15.62 15.33 -31.57
C GLU A 357 14.76 15.89 -30.43
N ALA A 358 13.52 16.29 -30.76
CA ALA A 358 12.52 16.60 -29.77
C ALA A 358 12.22 15.31 -28.93
N ASP A 359 11.68 15.50 -27.72
CA ASP A 359 11.35 14.44 -26.78
C ASP A 359 12.56 13.58 -26.34
N THR A 360 13.79 14.06 -26.58
CA THR A 360 15.00 13.37 -26.08
C THR A 360 15.09 13.54 -24.57
N VAL A 361 15.26 12.41 -23.85
CA VAL A 361 15.38 12.42 -22.38
C VAL A 361 16.71 13.04 -21.97
N MET A 362 16.64 14.12 -21.21
CA MET A 362 17.79 14.86 -20.68
C MET A 362 18.02 14.63 -19.19
N GLY A 363 17.04 14.07 -18.49
CA GLY A 363 17.13 13.83 -17.06
C GLY A 363 15.81 13.40 -16.44
N ASN A 364 15.71 13.55 -15.14
CA ASN A 364 14.50 13.23 -14.38
C ASN A 364 14.22 14.25 -13.26
N VAL A 365 12.96 14.31 -12.86
CA VAL A 365 12.46 14.97 -11.66
C VAL A 365 11.86 13.91 -10.76
N THR A 366 12.36 13.83 -9.52
CA THR A 366 11.95 12.81 -8.55
C THR A 366 11.39 13.47 -7.29
N LEU A 367 10.19 13.05 -6.89
CA LEU A 367 9.56 13.43 -5.62
C LEU A 367 9.93 12.40 -4.55
N PHE A 368 10.46 12.90 -3.44
CA PHE A 368 10.78 12.11 -2.25
C PHE A 368 9.89 12.54 -1.09
N LEU A 369 9.48 11.56 -0.28
CA LEU A 369 8.85 11.73 1.02
C LEU A 369 9.74 11.02 2.05
N ASN A 370 10.31 11.76 3.01
CA ASN A 370 11.22 11.23 4.03
C ASN A 370 12.38 10.40 3.44
N ASN A 371 12.96 10.88 2.32
CA ASN A 371 14.00 10.23 1.52
C ASN A 371 13.55 8.95 0.77
N GLU A 372 12.30 8.55 0.86
CA GLU A 372 11.72 7.48 0.04
C GLU A 372 11.24 8.05 -1.29
N LYS A 373 11.59 7.37 -2.40
CA LYS A 373 11.18 7.78 -3.76
C LYS A 373 9.71 7.46 -3.98
N ILE A 374 8.90 8.50 -4.19
CA ILE A 374 7.46 8.38 -4.43
C ILE A 374 7.13 8.33 -5.91
N LYS A 375 7.67 9.29 -6.70
CA LYS A 375 7.38 9.39 -8.13
C LYS A 375 8.56 9.98 -8.89
N GLU A 376 8.71 9.54 -10.13
CA GLU A 376 9.73 10.07 -11.04
C GLU A 376 9.10 10.35 -12.40
N ASN A 377 9.36 11.56 -12.93
CA ASN A 377 9.02 11.98 -14.27
C ASN A 377 10.29 12.29 -15.08
N GLU A 378 10.22 12.15 -16.41
CA GLU A 378 11.33 12.44 -17.30
C GLU A 378 11.36 13.94 -17.64
N ILE A 379 12.57 14.45 -17.86
CA ILE A 379 12.79 15.78 -18.42
C ILE A 379 13.22 15.56 -19.87
N VAL A 380 12.42 16.06 -20.79
CA VAL A 380 12.65 15.89 -22.22
C VAL A 380 12.86 17.23 -22.92
N THR A 381 13.50 17.22 -24.09
CA THR A 381 13.61 18.40 -24.95
C THR A 381 12.26 18.73 -25.58
N ALA A 382 11.87 20.01 -25.54
CA ALA A 382 10.62 20.46 -26.15
C ALA A 382 10.77 20.60 -27.69
N ASP A 383 11.98 20.86 -28.14
CA ASP A 383 12.32 21.06 -29.56
C ASP A 383 13.58 20.27 -29.90
N GLY A 384 13.80 20.03 -31.20
CA GLY A 384 15.06 19.50 -31.71
C GLY A 384 16.05 20.60 -32.09
N ALA A 385 17.30 20.21 -32.38
CA ALA A 385 18.31 21.08 -32.93
C ALA A 385 19.12 20.39 -34.03
N GLU A 386 19.11 20.91 -35.23
CA GLU A 386 19.94 20.43 -36.32
C GLU A 386 21.40 20.79 -36.11
N ARG A 387 22.31 20.02 -36.70
CA ARG A 387 23.75 20.31 -36.67
C ARG A 387 24.12 21.38 -37.67
N ILE A 388 25.00 22.29 -37.27
CA ILE A 388 25.61 23.29 -38.17
C ILE A 388 26.34 22.52 -39.29
N SER A 389 25.97 22.82 -40.57
CA SER A 389 26.54 22.22 -41.75
C SER A 389 27.19 23.29 -42.65
N LEU A 390 28.06 22.89 -43.56
CA LEU A 390 28.66 23.77 -44.57
C LEU A 390 27.60 24.43 -45.44
N SER A 391 26.55 23.70 -45.80
CA SER A 391 25.42 24.25 -46.59
C SER A 391 24.67 25.35 -45.83
N TRP A 392 24.43 25.15 -44.54
CA TRP A 392 23.80 26.16 -43.69
C TRP A 392 24.68 27.41 -43.58
N CYS A 393 26.02 27.24 -43.34
CA CYS A 393 26.95 28.34 -43.25
C CYS A 393 26.98 29.17 -44.58
N ALA A 394 27.03 28.49 -45.71
CA ALA A 394 26.98 29.13 -47.04
C ALA A 394 25.68 29.95 -47.21
N GLY A 395 24.53 29.35 -46.81
CA GLY A 395 23.24 30.06 -46.85
C GLY A 395 23.22 31.34 -45.97
N GLN A 396 23.86 31.32 -44.78
CA GLN A 396 23.97 32.50 -43.90
C GLN A 396 24.86 33.59 -44.56
N ILE A 397 25.91 33.23 -45.25
CA ILE A 397 26.78 34.18 -45.98
C ILE A 397 25.98 34.84 -47.12
N ILE A 398 25.26 34.03 -47.92
CA ILE A 398 24.42 34.54 -49.01
C ILE A 398 23.36 35.54 -48.48
N LYS A 399 22.65 35.17 -47.41
CA LYS A 399 21.65 36.04 -46.79
C LYS A 399 22.25 37.36 -46.35
N LYS A 400 23.44 37.37 -45.77
CA LYS A 400 24.10 38.56 -45.25
C LYS A 400 24.59 39.50 -46.35
N PHE A 401 24.99 38.98 -47.55
CA PHE A 401 25.56 39.76 -48.62
C PHE A 401 24.59 40.10 -49.75
N PHE A 402 23.46 39.37 -49.88
CA PHE A 402 22.54 39.53 -50.99
C PHE A 402 21.10 39.93 -50.63
N ILE A 403 20.77 39.94 -49.34
CA ILE A 403 19.41 40.23 -48.84
C ILE A 403 19.45 41.31 -47.72
N SER A 404 20.48 42.16 -47.69
CA SER A 404 20.52 43.35 -46.81
C SER A 404 19.89 44.56 -47.48
#